data_966d6d28f742924f46f0470b53e569d4
#
_entry.id   966d6d28f742924f46f0470b53e569d4
#
_cell.length_a   1.000
_cell.length_b   1.000
_cell.length_c   1.000
_cell.angle_alpha   90.00
_cell.angle_beta   90.00
_cell.angle_gamma   90.00
#
_symmetry.space_group_name_H-M   'P 1'
#
loop_
_entity.id
_entity.type
_entity.pdbx_description
1 polymer ?
#
loop_
_entity_poly.entity_id
_entity_poly.type
_entity_poly.pdbx_seq_one_letter_code
_entity_poly.pdbx_strand_id
1 'polypeptide(L)'
;QMCIRDRFVIGPCLNATGRLDSARRAIELLLTTDMEDARKKALELRTLNVERKDITEEYAAIAIEQVENTELKDDKVLVVYLPDCHESVAGIIAGRVREKFYRPSIVITKAEDGAKGSGRSIEGYNMFEEISKCGKLLNKYGGHPMAAGISLDIDKIDEFRKALNENQTMTENALTPTVWIDVPMPVDYVDIKLIKQFEKLQPFGKGNEKPVFADRNLTVRQSAVIGKNKNVLRCQLESEHGKLVTAIRFKLDGQEIPEIGRKISMVYYPDINEYNGIVSIQFRIEDWRYV
;
A
#
# COMPACT_ATOMS: atom_id res chain seq x y z
N GLN A 1 19.62 -0.29 9.37
CA GLN A 1 19.51 0.99 8.63
C GLN A 1 19.87 0.86 7.14
N MET A 2 20.88 0.07 6.74
CA MET A 2 21.24 -0.14 5.32
C MET A 2 20.08 -0.73 4.50
N CYS A 3 19.49 -1.83 4.93
CA CYS A 3 18.40 -2.49 4.18
C CYS A 3 17.16 -1.58 3.95
N ILE A 4 16.87 -0.65 4.86
CA ILE A 4 15.78 0.31 4.70
C ILE A 4 16.11 1.31 3.59
N ARG A 5 17.34 1.84 3.56
CA ARG A 5 17.79 2.75 2.50
C ARG A 5 17.79 2.06 1.14
N ASP A 6 18.30 0.82 1.07
CA ASP A 6 18.35 0.06 -0.18
C ASP A 6 16.94 -0.17 -0.74
N ARG A 7 16.00 -0.60 0.10
CA ARG A 7 14.64 -0.92 -0.33
C ARG A 7 13.77 0.31 -0.61
N PHE A 8 13.86 1.36 0.19
CA PHE A 8 12.92 2.48 0.13
C PHE A 8 13.48 3.78 -0.46
N VAL A 9 14.79 3.87 -0.68
CA VAL A 9 15.45 5.04 -1.27
C VAL A 9 16.16 4.65 -2.58
N ILE A 10 17.14 3.76 -2.53
CA ILE A 10 17.97 3.42 -3.68
C ILE A 10 17.18 2.60 -4.71
N GLY A 11 16.56 1.49 -4.28
CA GLY A 11 15.78 0.63 -5.16
C GLY A 11 14.70 1.36 -5.96
N PRO A 12 13.86 2.22 -5.34
CA PRO A 12 12.90 3.04 -6.08
C PRO A 12 13.51 3.98 -7.12
N CYS A 13 14.70 4.57 -6.87
CA CYS A 13 15.39 5.42 -7.82
C CYS A 13 15.91 4.61 -9.02
N LEU A 14 16.52 3.45 -8.78
CA LEU A 14 16.95 2.55 -9.85
C LEU A 14 15.76 2.04 -10.69
N ASN A 15 14.67 1.65 -10.04
CA ASN A 15 13.47 1.15 -10.70
C ASN A 15 12.72 2.23 -11.51
N ALA A 16 12.85 3.50 -11.14
CA ALA A 16 12.19 4.60 -11.85
C ALA A 16 12.69 4.74 -13.30
N THR A 17 13.96 4.45 -13.56
CA THR A 17 14.54 4.50 -14.91
C THR A 17 13.87 3.52 -15.87
N GLY A 18 13.67 2.27 -15.45
CA GLY A 18 13.01 1.26 -16.27
C GLY A 18 11.51 1.48 -16.46
N ARG A 19 10.92 2.48 -15.78
CA ARG A 19 9.52 2.85 -15.94
C ARG A 19 9.31 4.06 -16.84
N LEU A 20 10.08 5.13 -16.64
CA LEU A 20 9.88 6.40 -17.34
C LEU A 20 10.90 6.64 -18.45
N ASP A 21 11.98 5.87 -18.50
CA ASP A 21 13.07 6.04 -19.46
C ASP A 21 13.68 4.66 -19.80
N SER A 22 14.95 4.45 -19.52
CA SER A 22 15.67 3.22 -19.78
C SER A 22 16.41 2.70 -18.54
N ALA A 23 16.24 1.41 -18.24
CA ALA A 23 16.99 0.72 -17.17
C ALA A 23 18.51 0.82 -17.35
N ARG A 24 19.00 1.11 -18.57
CA ARG A 24 20.41 1.32 -18.91
C ARG A 24 21.04 2.42 -18.04
N ARG A 25 20.31 3.52 -17.76
CA ARG A 25 20.81 4.60 -16.89
C ARG A 25 21.17 4.12 -15.48
N ALA A 26 20.37 3.22 -14.92
CA ALA A 26 20.67 2.63 -13.61
C ALA A 26 21.95 1.76 -13.69
N ILE A 27 22.13 1.01 -14.75
CA ILE A 27 23.33 0.19 -14.97
C ILE A 27 24.57 1.08 -15.14
N GLU A 28 24.48 2.16 -15.89
CA GLU A 28 25.57 3.12 -16.09
C GLU A 28 26.00 3.78 -14.77
N LEU A 29 25.05 4.11 -13.88
CA LEU A 29 25.38 4.59 -12.54
C LEU A 29 26.16 3.56 -11.73
N LEU A 30 25.76 2.29 -11.79
CA LEU A 30 26.41 1.22 -11.02
C LEU A 30 27.79 0.83 -11.55
N LEU A 31 28.05 1.09 -12.83
CA LEU A 31 29.32 0.74 -13.50
C LEU A 31 30.32 1.90 -13.56
N THR A 32 29.91 3.15 -13.33
CA THR A 32 30.84 4.27 -13.39
C THR A 32 31.84 4.23 -12.26
N THR A 33 33.09 4.56 -12.54
CA THR A 33 34.19 4.68 -11.58
C THR A 33 34.51 6.14 -11.26
N ASP A 34 33.95 7.08 -12.03
CA ASP A 34 34.12 8.51 -11.79
C ASP A 34 33.10 9.04 -10.80
N MET A 35 33.55 9.73 -9.77
CA MET A 35 32.71 10.18 -8.66
C MET A 35 31.80 11.35 -9.07
N GLU A 36 32.24 12.23 -9.99
CA GLU A 36 31.40 13.34 -10.44
C GLU A 36 30.31 12.83 -11.39
N ASP A 37 30.66 11.94 -12.30
CA ASP A 37 29.68 11.27 -13.16
C ASP A 37 28.65 10.46 -12.34
N ALA A 38 29.10 9.74 -11.32
CA ALA A 38 28.22 9.03 -10.39
C ALA A 38 27.23 9.97 -9.70
N ARG A 39 27.69 11.10 -9.21
CA ARG A 39 26.82 12.10 -8.56
C ARG A 39 25.78 12.68 -9.51
N LYS A 40 26.17 13.01 -10.73
CA LYS A 40 25.27 13.52 -11.77
C LYS A 40 24.19 12.50 -12.09
N LYS A 41 24.57 11.27 -12.39
CA LYS A 41 23.64 10.16 -12.69
C LYS A 41 22.70 9.86 -11.51
N ALA A 42 23.21 9.83 -10.28
CA ALA A 42 22.38 9.61 -9.08
C ALA A 42 21.33 10.72 -8.90
N LEU A 43 21.67 11.98 -9.21
CA LEU A 43 20.72 13.09 -9.17
C LEU A 43 19.63 12.93 -10.24
N GLU A 44 20.00 12.56 -11.46
CA GLU A 44 19.06 12.29 -12.55
C GLU A 44 18.07 11.17 -12.16
N LEU A 45 18.56 10.05 -11.62
CA LEU A 45 17.71 8.94 -11.16
C LEU A 45 16.76 9.37 -10.02
N ARG A 46 17.24 10.23 -9.13
CA ARG A 46 16.42 10.81 -8.07
C ARG A 46 15.29 11.68 -8.65
N THR A 47 15.59 12.50 -9.64
CA THR A 47 14.60 13.33 -10.33
C THR A 47 13.53 12.47 -11.00
N LEU A 48 13.92 11.46 -11.78
CA LEU A 48 12.99 10.50 -12.38
C LEU A 48 12.11 9.78 -11.34
N ASN A 49 12.66 9.47 -10.15
CA ASN A 49 11.85 8.86 -9.10
C ASN A 49 10.85 9.85 -8.47
N VAL A 50 11.16 11.14 -8.39
CA VAL A 50 10.20 12.19 -7.98
C VAL A 50 9.08 12.29 -9.02
N GLU A 51 9.42 12.46 -10.28
CA GLU A 51 8.48 12.48 -11.41
C GLU A 51 7.53 11.25 -11.40
N ARG A 52 8.10 10.06 -11.26
CA ARG A 52 7.30 8.84 -11.15
C ARG A 52 6.32 8.88 -9.96
N LYS A 53 6.75 9.44 -8.82
CA LYS A 53 5.86 9.57 -7.64
C LYS A 53 4.74 10.54 -7.92
N ASP A 54 5.05 11.70 -8.49
CA ASP A 54 4.08 12.75 -8.78
C ASP A 54 3.01 12.23 -9.77
N ILE A 55 3.43 11.60 -10.87
CA ILE A 55 2.54 10.94 -11.81
C ILE A 55 1.68 9.87 -11.11
N THR A 56 2.30 9.05 -10.26
CA THR A 56 1.56 7.99 -9.54
C THR A 56 0.53 8.59 -8.57
N GLU A 57 0.84 9.67 -7.87
CA GLU A 57 -0.08 10.32 -6.92
C GLU A 57 -1.24 10.99 -7.64
N GLU A 58 -0.96 11.71 -8.72
CA GLU A 58 -1.96 12.35 -9.56
C GLU A 58 -2.96 11.33 -10.14
N TYR A 59 -2.47 10.33 -10.87
CA TYR A 59 -3.36 9.34 -11.50
C TYR A 59 -4.01 8.38 -10.51
N ALA A 60 -3.43 8.14 -9.34
CA ALA A 60 -4.10 7.40 -8.29
C ALA A 60 -5.29 8.20 -7.73
N ALA A 61 -5.15 9.53 -7.56
CA ALA A 61 -6.26 10.38 -7.14
C ALA A 61 -7.40 10.39 -8.18
N ILE A 62 -7.06 10.54 -9.47
CA ILE A 62 -8.05 10.47 -10.58
C ILE A 62 -8.76 9.10 -10.59
N ALA A 63 -8.00 8.00 -10.44
CA ALA A 63 -8.59 6.66 -10.42
C ALA A 63 -9.54 6.45 -9.24
N ILE A 64 -9.17 6.93 -8.05
CA ILE A 64 -9.99 6.86 -6.84
C ILE A 64 -11.27 7.69 -7.03
N GLU A 65 -11.15 8.91 -7.50
CA GLU A 65 -12.28 9.80 -7.79
C GLU A 65 -13.24 9.17 -8.82
N GLN A 66 -12.69 8.55 -9.86
CA GLN A 66 -13.48 7.84 -10.87
C GLN A 66 -14.28 6.70 -10.25
N VAL A 67 -13.66 5.91 -9.36
CA VAL A 67 -14.38 4.83 -8.65
C VAL A 67 -15.47 5.38 -7.72
N GLU A 68 -15.18 6.43 -6.94
CA GLU A 68 -16.10 6.97 -5.95
C GLU A 68 -17.32 7.66 -6.60
N ASN A 69 -17.16 8.28 -7.77
CA ASN A 69 -18.15 9.13 -8.40
C ASN A 69 -18.89 8.48 -9.58
N THR A 70 -18.60 7.23 -9.91
CA THR A 70 -19.26 6.51 -11.00
C THR A 70 -19.87 5.19 -10.55
N GLU A 71 -20.48 4.46 -11.47
CA GLU A 71 -21.00 3.10 -11.24
C GLU A 71 -19.93 2.08 -10.83
N LEU A 72 -18.62 2.39 -11.00
CA LEU A 72 -17.53 1.54 -10.58
C LEU A 72 -17.53 1.26 -9.07
N LYS A 73 -18.11 2.14 -8.27
CA LYS A 73 -18.24 1.97 -6.80
C LYS A 73 -18.99 0.69 -6.41
N ASP A 74 -19.90 0.21 -7.29
CA ASP A 74 -20.72 -0.96 -7.03
C ASP A 74 -20.06 -2.27 -7.54
N ASP A 75 -18.98 -2.16 -8.33
CA ASP A 75 -18.25 -3.30 -8.88
C ASP A 75 -17.44 -4.02 -7.80
N LYS A 76 -17.43 -5.33 -7.82
CA LYS A 76 -16.57 -6.16 -6.96
C LYS A 76 -15.14 -6.27 -7.48
N VAL A 77 -14.95 -6.13 -8.78
CA VAL A 77 -13.66 -6.06 -9.48
C VAL A 77 -13.57 -4.72 -10.18
N LEU A 78 -12.67 -3.86 -9.73
CA LEU A 78 -12.53 -2.51 -10.26
C LEU A 78 -11.73 -2.52 -11.56
N VAL A 79 -12.31 -2.01 -12.63
CA VAL A 79 -11.62 -1.81 -13.92
C VAL A 79 -11.66 -0.31 -14.24
N VAL A 80 -10.51 0.34 -14.13
CA VAL A 80 -10.38 1.79 -14.30
C VAL A 80 -9.60 2.09 -15.58
N TYR A 81 -10.15 2.92 -16.47
CA TYR A 81 -9.47 3.34 -17.70
C TYR A 81 -8.91 4.75 -17.57
N LEU A 82 -7.59 4.87 -17.74
CA LEU A 82 -6.83 6.11 -17.65
C LEU A 82 -6.04 6.31 -18.96
N PRO A 83 -6.65 6.86 -20.03
CA PRO A 83 -6.04 6.93 -21.36
C PRO A 83 -4.72 7.71 -21.41
N ASP A 84 -4.60 8.76 -20.60
CA ASP A 84 -3.45 9.67 -20.61
C ASP A 84 -2.34 9.25 -19.62
N CYS A 85 -2.58 8.20 -18.86
CA CYS A 85 -1.62 7.68 -17.88
C CYS A 85 -0.55 6.82 -18.56
N HIS A 86 0.70 7.02 -18.18
CA HIS A 86 1.81 6.20 -18.66
C HIS A 86 1.68 4.74 -18.24
N GLU A 87 1.75 3.79 -19.18
CA GLU A 87 1.51 2.35 -18.94
C GLU A 87 2.39 1.76 -17.83
N SER A 88 3.62 2.24 -17.66
CA SER A 88 4.58 1.71 -16.69
C SER A 88 4.21 1.93 -15.23
N VAL A 89 3.32 2.89 -14.92
CA VAL A 89 2.84 3.18 -13.57
C VAL A 89 1.46 2.58 -13.30
N ALA A 90 0.76 2.07 -14.31
CA ALA A 90 -0.57 1.47 -14.19
C ALA A 90 -0.64 0.42 -13.05
N GLY A 91 0.37 -0.45 -12.95
CA GLY A 91 0.42 -1.47 -11.89
C GLY A 91 0.63 -0.92 -10.48
N ILE A 92 1.24 0.27 -10.34
CA ILE A 92 1.38 0.95 -9.04
C ILE A 92 0.03 1.58 -8.66
N ILE A 93 -0.64 2.21 -9.63
CA ILE A 93 -1.95 2.81 -9.44
C ILE A 93 -2.99 1.75 -9.10
N ALA A 94 -3.01 0.61 -9.81
CA ALA A 94 -3.87 -0.52 -9.47
C ALA A 94 -3.65 -1.01 -8.03
N GLY A 95 -2.39 -1.00 -7.54
CA GLY A 95 -2.07 -1.28 -6.15
C GLY A 95 -2.70 -0.28 -5.17
N ARG A 96 -2.66 1.02 -5.49
CA ARG A 96 -3.26 2.09 -4.67
C ARG A 96 -4.79 2.00 -4.63
N VAL A 97 -5.43 1.76 -5.77
CA VAL A 97 -6.87 1.56 -5.87
C VAL A 97 -7.29 0.33 -5.05
N ARG A 98 -6.57 -0.79 -5.20
CA ARG A 98 -6.79 -1.99 -4.40
C ARG A 98 -6.64 -1.73 -2.89
N GLU A 99 -5.61 -1.00 -2.47
CA GLU A 99 -5.39 -0.65 -1.06
C GLU A 99 -6.51 0.22 -0.50
N LYS A 100 -7.00 1.18 -1.27
CA LYS A 100 -8.09 2.09 -0.86
C LYS A 100 -9.43 1.38 -0.70
N PHE A 101 -9.80 0.52 -1.68
CA PHE A 101 -11.13 -0.09 -1.72
C PHE A 101 -11.17 -1.55 -1.26
N TYR A 102 -10.01 -2.16 -1.03
CA TYR A 102 -9.85 -3.58 -0.76
C TYR A 102 -10.60 -4.47 -1.76
N ARG A 103 -10.43 -4.17 -3.04
CA ARG A 103 -11.01 -4.92 -4.16
C ARG A 103 -9.96 -5.26 -5.20
N PRO A 104 -10.06 -6.39 -5.92
CA PRO A 104 -9.23 -6.65 -7.09
C PRO A 104 -9.36 -5.46 -8.04
N SER A 105 -8.24 -4.91 -8.51
CA SER A 105 -8.25 -3.67 -9.29
C SER A 105 -7.36 -3.81 -10.51
N ILE A 106 -7.87 -3.43 -11.65
CA ILE A 106 -7.18 -3.40 -12.94
C ILE A 106 -7.18 -1.96 -13.43
N VAL A 107 -6.00 -1.41 -13.70
CA VAL A 107 -5.87 -0.09 -14.34
C VAL A 107 -5.42 -0.32 -15.77
N ILE A 108 -6.18 0.24 -16.70
CA ILE A 108 -5.98 0.15 -18.14
C ILE A 108 -5.54 1.53 -18.65
N THR A 109 -4.54 1.56 -19.51
CA THR A 109 -4.03 2.75 -20.17
C THR A 109 -4.07 2.58 -21.69
N LYS A 110 -4.09 3.69 -22.41
CA LYS A 110 -3.95 3.66 -23.86
C LYS A 110 -2.55 3.19 -24.24
N ALA A 111 -2.44 2.38 -25.29
CA ALA A 111 -1.19 1.92 -25.88
C ALA A 111 -1.17 2.26 -27.38
N GLU A 112 -0.03 2.04 -28.04
CA GLU A 112 0.10 2.27 -29.49
C GLU A 112 -0.93 1.44 -30.28
N ASP A 113 -1.07 0.16 -29.88
CA ASP A 113 -2.03 -0.79 -30.46
C ASP A 113 -3.10 -1.15 -29.41
N GLY A 114 -4.16 -0.34 -29.27
CA GLY A 114 -5.26 -0.60 -28.34
C GLY A 114 -4.99 -0.11 -26.92
N ALA A 115 -5.15 -0.98 -25.95
CA ALA A 115 -5.00 -0.68 -24.51
C ALA A 115 -4.22 -1.78 -23.78
N LYS A 116 -3.47 -1.38 -22.74
CA LYS A 116 -2.77 -2.28 -21.83
C LYS A 116 -3.24 -2.07 -20.41
N GLY A 117 -3.36 -3.15 -19.64
CA GLY A 117 -3.78 -3.08 -18.24
C GLY A 117 -2.87 -3.86 -17.32
N SER A 118 -2.81 -3.39 -16.09
CA SER A 118 -2.13 -4.06 -14.98
C SER A 118 -3.09 -4.27 -13.84
N GLY A 119 -3.24 -5.53 -13.40
CA GLY A 119 -4.10 -5.93 -12.29
C GLY A 119 -3.33 -6.16 -10.99
N ARG A 120 -4.00 -5.89 -9.86
CA ARG A 120 -3.56 -6.23 -8.51
C ARG A 120 -4.73 -6.84 -7.75
N SER A 121 -4.49 -7.98 -7.11
CA SER A 121 -5.53 -8.74 -6.42
C SER A 121 -5.51 -8.58 -4.91
N ILE A 122 -6.56 -9.07 -4.30
CA ILE A 122 -6.69 -9.31 -2.85
C ILE A 122 -6.60 -10.81 -2.57
N GLU A 123 -6.43 -11.16 -1.32
CA GLU A 123 -6.49 -12.56 -0.89
C GLU A 123 -7.87 -13.17 -1.20
N GLY A 124 -7.88 -14.40 -1.68
CA GLY A 124 -9.12 -15.10 -2.07
C GLY A 124 -9.62 -14.82 -3.49
N TYR A 125 -8.95 -13.96 -4.29
CA TYR A 125 -9.27 -13.75 -5.70
C TYR A 125 -8.06 -14.03 -6.59
N ASN A 126 -8.11 -15.12 -7.37
CA ASN A 126 -7.04 -15.44 -8.31
C ASN A 126 -7.18 -14.62 -9.60
N MET A 127 -6.45 -13.51 -9.67
CA MET A 127 -6.52 -12.57 -10.80
C MET A 127 -6.27 -13.25 -12.15
N PHE A 128 -5.31 -14.17 -12.23
CA PHE A 128 -4.98 -14.84 -13.48
C PHE A 128 -6.10 -15.79 -13.95
N GLU A 129 -6.66 -16.58 -13.05
CA GLU A 129 -7.76 -17.49 -13.38
C GLU A 129 -9.01 -16.72 -13.83
N GLU A 130 -9.36 -15.65 -13.12
CA GLU A 130 -10.55 -14.85 -13.43
C GLU A 130 -10.40 -14.12 -14.77
N ILE A 131 -9.23 -13.54 -15.04
CA ILE A 131 -8.91 -12.95 -16.35
C ILE A 131 -8.94 -13.98 -17.47
N SER A 132 -8.48 -15.21 -17.21
CA SER A 132 -8.47 -16.29 -18.21
C SER A 132 -9.88 -16.68 -18.67
N LYS A 133 -10.89 -16.56 -17.81
CA LYS A 133 -12.31 -16.78 -18.18
C LYS A 133 -12.80 -15.77 -19.23
N CYS A 134 -12.20 -14.57 -19.22
CA CYS A 134 -12.48 -13.48 -20.15
C CYS A 134 -11.54 -13.44 -21.37
N GLY A 135 -10.74 -14.49 -21.59
CA GLY A 135 -9.65 -14.52 -22.57
C GLY A 135 -10.07 -14.19 -24.01
N LYS A 136 -11.35 -14.41 -24.39
CA LYS A 136 -11.88 -14.07 -25.74
C LYS A 136 -11.97 -12.57 -25.98
N LEU A 137 -11.96 -11.75 -24.96
CA LEU A 137 -12.00 -10.29 -25.02
C LEU A 137 -10.61 -9.65 -25.01
N LEU A 138 -9.57 -10.47 -24.84
CA LEU A 138 -8.19 -10.02 -24.66
C LEU A 138 -7.31 -10.42 -25.82
N ASN A 139 -6.42 -9.53 -26.24
CA ASN A 139 -5.41 -9.82 -27.25
C ASN A 139 -4.24 -10.64 -26.64
N LYS A 140 -3.82 -10.27 -25.42
CA LYS A 140 -2.81 -10.97 -24.61
C LYS A 140 -3.12 -10.83 -23.14
N TYR A 141 -2.84 -11.86 -22.36
CA TYR A 141 -2.89 -11.79 -20.90
C TYR A 141 -1.88 -12.76 -20.28
N GLY A 142 -1.48 -12.47 -19.04
CA GLY A 142 -0.57 -13.31 -18.27
C GLY A 142 -0.40 -12.80 -16.86
N GLY A 143 0.03 -13.66 -15.94
CA GLY A 143 0.22 -13.24 -14.57
C GLY A 143 0.24 -14.37 -13.57
N HIS A 144 -0.05 -14.01 -12.33
CA HIS A 144 -0.09 -14.84 -11.14
C HIS A 144 -1.35 -14.53 -10.32
N PRO A 145 -1.68 -15.30 -9.28
CA PRO A 145 -2.88 -15.04 -8.48
C PRO A 145 -3.03 -13.61 -7.98
N MET A 146 -1.92 -12.93 -7.63
CA MET A 146 -1.95 -11.58 -7.03
C MET A 146 -1.73 -10.44 -8.03
N ALA A 147 -1.33 -10.71 -9.26
CA ALA A 147 -1.07 -9.67 -10.26
C ALA A 147 -1.13 -10.23 -11.67
N ALA A 148 -1.70 -9.47 -12.60
CA ALA A 148 -1.73 -9.84 -14.00
C ALA A 148 -1.52 -8.62 -14.92
N GLY A 149 -1.09 -8.89 -16.15
CA GLY A 149 -1.04 -7.95 -17.26
C GLY A 149 -1.98 -8.38 -18.37
N ILE A 150 -2.61 -7.42 -19.02
CA ILE A 150 -3.53 -7.65 -20.13
C ILE A 150 -3.26 -6.69 -21.28
N SER A 151 -3.68 -7.05 -22.49
CA SER A 151 -3.90 -6.12 -23.59
C SER A 151 -5.20 -6.45 -24.31
N LEU A 152 -5.91 -5.42 -24.74
CA LEU A 152 -7.22 -5.54 -25.38
C LEU A 152 -7.49 -4.31 -26.26
N ASP A 153 -8.50 -4.40 -27.08
CA ASP A 153 -8.98 -3.25 -27.85
C ASP A 153 -9.78 -2.29 -26.94
N ILE A 154 -9.69 -0.99 -27.21
CA ILE A 154 -10.31 0.04 -26.36
C ILE A 154 -11.83 -0.14 -26.26
N ASP A 155 -12.47 -0.52 -27.36
CA ASP A 155 -13.93 -0.77 -27.43
C ASP A 155 -14.39 -2.00 -26.63
N LYS A 156 -13.46 -2.86 -26.20
CA LYS A 156 -13.71 -4.04 -25.39
C LYS A 156 -13.60 -3.82 -23.88
N ILE A 157 -13.16 -2.64 -23.43
CA ILE A 157 -12.93 -2.37 -22.00
C ILE A 157 -14.21 -2.55 -21.17
N ASP A 158 -15.33 -2.00 -21.63
CA ASP A 158 -16.60 -2.10 -20.90
C ASP A 158 -17.16 -3.53 -20.88
N GLU A 159 -17.02 -4.26 -21.98
CA GLU A 159 -17.43 -5.66 -22.08
C GLU A 159 -16.57 -6.53 -21.12
N PHE A 160 -15.27 -6.27 -21.09
CA PHE A 160 -14.34 -6.95 -20.19
C PHE A 160 -14.66 -6.66 -18.71
N ARG A 161 -14.92 -5.39 -18.35
CA ARG A 161 -15.36 -5.00 -16.99
C ARG A 161 -16.59 -5.77 -16.55
N LYS A 162 -17.63 -5.79 -17.39
CA LYS A 162 -18.90 -6.50 -17.13
C LYS A 162 -18.66 -7.99 -16.95
N ALA A 163 -17.93 -8.62 -17.87
CA ALA A 163 -17.64 -10.05 -17.82
C ALA A 163 -16.88 -10.45 -16.54
N LEU A 164 -15.90 -9.65 -16.08
CA LEU A 164 -15.20 -9.90 -14.82
C LEU A 164 -16.12 -9.83 -13.61
N ASN A 165 -17.05 -8.86 -13.58
CA ASN A 165 -17.95 -8.68 -12.46
C ASN A 165 -19.08 -9.72 -12.45
N GLU A 166 -19.53 -10.19 -13.61
CA GLU A 166 -20.53 -11.26 -13.74
C GLU A 166 -19.95 -12.64 -13.37
N ASN A 167 -18.72 -12.92 -13.77
CA ASN A 167 -18.09 -14.23 -13.58
C ASN A 167 -17.46 -14.43 -12.18
N GLN A 168 -17.23 -13.35 -11.41
CA GLN A 168 -16.59 -13.47 -10.12
C GLN A 168 -17.50 -14.17 -9.09
N THR A 169 -16.88 -14.95 -8.21
CA THR A 169 -17.57 -15.75 -7.18
C THR A 169 -17.24 -15.29 -5.75
N MET A 170 -16.69 -14.09 -5.58
CA MET A 170 -16.33 -13.55 -4.26
C MET A 170 -17.56 -13.33 -3.39
N THR A 171 -17.46 -13.78 -2.15
CA THR A 171 -18.43 -13.45 -1.11
C THR A 171 -18.14 -12.05 -0.54
N GLU A 172 -19.10 -11.44 0.13
CA GLU A 172 -18.90 -10.16 0.84
C GLU A 172 -17.75 -10.23 1.88
N ASN A 173 -17.59 -11.40 2.52
CA ASN A 173 -16.50 -11.63 3.47
C ASN A 173 -15.11 -11.52 2.80
N ALA A 174 -14.97 -11.94 1.55
CA ALA A 174 -13.71 -11.83 0.80
C ALA A 174 -13.33 -10.36 0.52
N LEU A 175 -14.31 -9.46 0.49
CA LEU A 175 -14.13 -8.02 0.28
C LEU A 175 -13.90 -7.24 1.59
N THR A 176 -13.89 -7.94 2.72
CA THR A 176 -13.65 -7.34 4.04
C THR A 176 -12.18 -7.55 4.43
N PRO A 177 -11.41 -6.47 4.65
CA PRO A 177 -10.03 -6.60 5.10
C PRO A 177 -9.93 -7.40 6.39
N THR A 178 -9.08 -8.43 6.38
CA THR A 178 -8.82 -9.25 7.56
C THR A 178 -7.41 -8.98 8.07
N VAL A 179 -7.30 -8.71 9.37
CA VAL A 179 -6.01 -8.55 10.04
C VAL A 179 -5.77 -9.77 10.92
N TRP A 180 -4.71 -10.50 10.63
CA TRP A 180 -4.25 -11.60 11.47
C TRP A 180 -3.50 -11.06 12.67
N ILE A 181 -3.87 -11.49 13.86
CA ILE A 181 -3.25 -11.13 15.12
C ILE A 181 -2.45 -12.33 15.59
N ASP A 182 -1.11 -12.20 15.67
CA ASP A 182 -0.25 -13.29 16.14
C ASP A 182 -0.47 -13.57 17.62
N VAL A 183 -0.53 -12.52 18.43
CA VAL A 183 -0.74 -12.65 19.88
C VAL A 183 -1.62 -11.51 20.39
N PRO A 184 -2.75 -11.81 21.08
CA PRO A 184 -3.44 -10.84 21.92
C PRO A 184 -2.50 -10.46 23.09
N MET A 185 -2.01 -9.22 23.10
CA MET A 185 -1.06 -8.76 24.11
C MET A 185 -1.49 -7.39 24.65
N PRO A 186 -1.85 -7.30 25.93
CA PRO A 186 -2.15 -6.02 26.57
C PRO A 186 -0.94 -5.07 26.52
N VAL A 187 -1.19 -3.78 26.28
CA VAL A 187 -0.14 -2.75 26.26
C VAL A 187 0.63 -2.65 27.58
N ASP A 188 0.05 -3.14 28.67
CA ASP A 188 0.68 -3.18 29.98
C ASP A 188 1.90 -4.10 30.05
N TYR A 189 1.93 -5.17 29.26
CA TYR A 189 3.05 -6.12 29.21
C TYR A 189 4.25 -5.60 28.39
N VAL A 190 4.03 -4.55 27.61
CA VAL A 190 5.07 -4.05 26.72
C VAL A 190 6.07 -3.20 27.49
N ASP A 191 7.33 -3.63 27.49
CA ASP A 191 8.48 -2.89 27.99
C ASP A 191 9.60 -2.84 26.93
N ILE A 192 10.64 -2.06 27.20
CA ILE A 192 11.81 -1.90 26.28
C ILE A 192 12.55 -3.22 26.08
N LYS A 193 12.60 -4.08 27.10
CA LYS A 193 13.31 -5.37 27.01
C LYS A 193 12.60 -6.30 26.04
N LEU A 194 11.27 -6.35 26.08
CA LEU A 194 10.46 -7.14 25.16
C LEU A 194 10.62 -6.65 23.72
N ILE A 195 10.58 -5.33 23.49
CA ILE A 195 10.76 -4.76 22.14
C ILE A 195 12.13 -5.14 21.57
N LYS A 196 13.20 -5.06 22.38
CA LYS A 196 14.54 -5.49 21.97
C LYS A 196 14.62 -6.99 21.64
N GLN A 197 13.75 -7.82 22.19
CA GLN A 197 13.67 -9.23 21.80
C GLN A 197 13.03 -9.41 20.43
N PHE A 198 12.01 -8.61 20.09
CA PHE A 198 11.44 -8.61 18.75
C PHE A 198 12.43 -8.19 17.67
N GLU A 199 13.39 -7.33 17.99
CA GLU A 199 14.46 -6.97 17.06
C GLU A 199 15.31 -8.17 16.60
N LYS A 200 15.41 -9.22 17.42
CA LYS A 200 16.12 -10.46 17.06
C LYS A 200 15.40 -11.28 15.98
N LEU A 201 14.10 -11.03 15.76
CA LEU A 201 13.33 -11.67 14.70
C LEU A 201 13.60 -11.04 13.32
N GLN A 202 14.28 -9.90 13.26
CA GLN A 202 14.60 -9.21 12.03
C GLN A 202 15.67 -9.96 11.20
N PRO A 203 15.66 -9.79 9.85
CA PRO A 203 14.89 -8.83 9.08
C PRO A 203 13.48 -9.33 8.76
N PHE A 204 12.47 -8.46 8.90
CA PHE A 204 11.12 -8.77 8.50
C PHE A 204 10.92 -8.62 6.99
N GLY A 205 10.07 -9.47 6.41
CA GLY A 205 9.76 -9.49 4.99
C GLY A 205 8.84 -10.64 4.62
N LYS A 206 8.77 -10.99 3.34
CA LYS A 206 7.96 -12.12 2.88
C LYS A 206 8.46 -13.44 3.49
N GLY A 207 7.58 -14.18 4.16
CA GLY A 207 7.90 -15.43 4.86
C GLY A 207 8.47 -15.24 6.28
N ASN A 208 8.70 -14.00 6.72
CA ASN A 208 9.02 -13.63 8.10
C ASN A 208 8.37 -12.25 8.36
N GLU A 209 7.06 -12.26 8.48
CA GLU A 209 6.30 -11.03 8.64
C GLU A 209 6.49 -10.42 10.03
N LYS A 210 6.27 -9.12 10.12
CA LYS A 210 6.36 -8.41 11.38
C LYS A 210 5.21 -8.85 12.28
N PRO A 211 5.47 -9.29 13.53
CA PRO A 211 4.40 -9.77 14.39
C PRO A 211 3.39 -8.66 14.70
N VAL A 212 2.13 -9.04 14.75
CA VAL A 212 0.99 -8.16 14.98
C VAL A 212 0.35 -8.50 16.32
N PHE A 213 0.18 -7.49 17.14
CA PHE A 213 -0.41 -7.61 18.49
C PHE A 213 -1.75 -6.87 18.56
N ALA A 214 -2.59 -7.26 19.50
CA ALA A 214 -3.85 -6.56 19.75
C ALA A 214 -4.13 -6.41 21.24
N ASP A 215 -4.77 -5.30 21.59
CA ASP A 215 -5.34 -5.03 22.91
C ASP A 215 -6.75 -4.46 22.79
N ARG A 216 -7.56 -4.65 23.82
CA ARG A 216 -8.97 -4.25 23.87
C ARG A 216 -9.22 -3.26 25.00
N ASN A 217 -10.36 -2.58 24.93
CA ASN A 217 -10.86 -1.68 26.01
C ASN A 217 -9.91 -0.52 26.34
N LEU A 218 -9.09 -0.08 25.39
CA LEU A 218 -8.24 1.09 25.55
C LEU A 218 -9.10 2.36 25.49
N THR A 219 -9.06 3.19 26.53
CA THR A 219 -9.80 4.46 26.56
C THR A 219 -8.99 5.56 25.86
N VAL A 220 -9.61 6.23 24.89
CA VAL A 220 -8.99 7.35 24.18
C VAL A 220 -8.97 8.59 25.07
N ARG A 221 -7.79 9.01 25.51
CA ARG A 221 -7.60 10.23 26.33
C ARG A 221 -7.27 11.45 25.51
N GLN A 222 -6.53 11.26 24.42
CA GLN A 222 -6.24 12.31 23.43
C GLN A 222 -6.23 11.68 22.04
N SER A 223 -6.67 12.48 21.06
CA SER A 223 -6.65 12.10 19.64
C SER A 223 -6.38 13.36 18.82
N ALA A 224 -5.31 13.37 18.03
CA ALA A 224 -4.92 14.51 17.23
C ALA A 224 -4.25 14.08 15.93
N VAL A 225 -4.56 14.80 14.86
CA VAL A 225 -3.88 14.67 13.57
C VAL A 225 -2.70 15.64 13.56
N ILE A 226 -1.51 15.11 13.33
CA ILE A 226 -0.23 15.84 13.37
C ILE A 226 0.55 15.67 12.07
N GLY A 227 1.68 16.37 11.97
CA GLY A 227 2.59 16.33 10.82
C GLY A 227 2.28 17.42 9.80
N LYS A 228 3.28 17.75 8.98
CA LYS A 228 3.19 18.82 7.96
C LYS A 228 2.04 18.59 6.96
N ASN A 229 1.79 17.31 6.62
CA ASN A 229 0.76 16.92 5.66
C ASN A 229 -0.56 16.50 6.34
N LYS A 230 -0.69 16.67 7.65
CA LYS A 230 -1.89 16.28 8.43
C LYS A 230 -2.33 14.82 8.15
N ASN A 231 -1.38 13.91 8.07
CA ASN A 231 -1.61 12.51 7.71
C ASN A 231 -1.12 11.51 8.76
N VAL A 232 -0.82 11.98 9.96
CA VAL A 232 -0.38 11.16 11.09
C VAL A 232 -1.35 11.35 12.26
N LEU A 233 -1.97 10.27 12.69
CA LEU A 233 -2.76 10.23 13.91
C LEU A 233 -1.85 9.98 15.11
N ARG A 234 -1.98 10.78 16.15
CA ARG A 234 -1.38 10.54 17.46
C ARG A 234 -2.47 10.46 18.52
N CYS A 235 -2.49 9.34 19.25
CA CYS A 235 -3.41 9.13 20.36
C CYS A 235 -2.64 8.96 21.67
N GLN A 236 -3.24 9.40 22.78
CA GLN A 236 -2.96 8.89 24.09
C GLN A 236 -4.09 7.95 24.49
N LEU A 237 -3.74 6.71 24.81
CA LEU A 237 -4.66 5.65 25.18
C LEU A 237 -4.36 5.22 26.61
N GLU A 238 -5.40 4.93 27.37
CA GLU A 238 -5.28 4.41 28.73
C GLU A 238 -5.78 2.97 28.78
N SER A 239 -4.95 2.08 29.31
CA SER A 239 -5.31 0.68 29.55
C SER A 239 -6.32 0.52 30.67
N GLU A 240 -6.90 -0.66 30.82
CA GLU A 240 -7.79 -0.99 31.93
C GLU A 240 -7.11 -0.89 33.30
N HIS A 241 -5.78 -0.97 33.33
CA HIS A 241 -4.98 -0.83 34.56
C HIS A 241 -4.44 0.60 34.79
N GLY A 242 -4.89 1.58 33.98
CA GLY A 242 -4.52 2.98 34.13
C GLY A 242 -3.19 3.38 33.49
N LYS A 243 -2.53 2.48 32.74
CA LYS A 243 -1.29 2.82 32.03
C LYS A 243 -1.60 3.70 30.82
N LEU A 244 -0.97 4.88 30.77
CA LEU A 244 -1.04 5.76 29.60
C LEU A 244 0.02 5.38 28.58
N VAL A 245 -0.39 5.20 27.34
CA VAL A 245 0.49 4.85 26.21
C VAL A 245 0.29 5.82 25.04
N THR A 246 1.38 6.09 24.32
CA THR A 246 1.33 6.87 23.08
C THR A 246 1.21 5.93 21.89
N ALA A 247 0.16 6.10 21.10
CA ALA A 247 -0.08 5.34 19.88
C ALA A 247 -0.06 6.27 18.66
N ILE A 248 0.54 5.80 17.55
CA ILE A 248 0.69 6.58 16.32
C ILE A 248 0.28 5.72 15.12
N ARG A 249 -0.53 6.30 14.23
CA ARG A 249 -0.82 5.75 12.92
C ARG A 249 -0.26 6.68 11.84
N PHE A 250 0.58 6.15 10.99
CA PHE A 250 1.07 6.83 9.81
C PHE A 250 0.11 6.57 8.63
N LYS A 251 -0.02 7.54 7.73
CA LYS A 251 -0.90 7.48 6.54
C LYS A 251 -2.38 7.33 6.94
N LEU A 252 -2.93 8.38 7.51
CA LEU A 252 -4.33 8.40 7.93
C LEU A 252 -5.33 8.27 6.75
N ASP A 253 -4.94 8.71 5.55
CA ASP A 253 -5.62 8.55 4.26
C ASP A 253 -7.16 8.75 4.32
N GLY A 254 -7.61 9.77 5.07
CA GLY A 254 -9.03 10.12 5.24
C GLY A 254 -9.82 9.18 6.18
N GLN A 255 -9.16 8.29 6.91
CA GLN A 255 -9.82 7.43 7.89
C GLN A 255 -10.31 8.23 9.11
N GLU A 256 -11.36 7.72 9.73
CA GLU A 256 -11.87 8.28 10.98
C GLU A 256 -10.80 8.28 12.07
N ILE A 257 -10.84 9.29 12.93
CA ILE A 257 -10.01 9.37 14.12
C ILE A 257 -10.83 8.94 15.33
N PRO A 258 -10.24 8.20 16.29
CA PRO A 258 -10.99 7.75 17.46
C PRO A 258 -11.39 8.93 18.33
N GLU A 259 -12.64 8.93 18.77
CA GLU A 259 -13.23 9.96 19.63
C GLU A 259 -12.71 9.87 21.06
N ILE A 260 -12.44 11.02 21.67
CA ILE A 260 -11.98 11.11 23.07
C ILE A 260 -13.08 10.59 24.01
N GLY A 261 -12.69 9.80 25.00
CA GLY A 261 -13.57 9.18 25.98
C GLY A 261 -14.15 7.83 25.57
N ARG A 262 -14.09 7.46 24.27
CA ARG A 262 -14.55 6.15 23.83
C ARG A 262 -13.49 5.06 24.03
N LYS A 263 -13.95 3.82 24.11
CA LYS A 263 -13.09 2.64 24.16
C LYS A 263 -12.88 2.06 22.78
N ILE A 264 -11.64 1.66 22.51
CA ILE A 264 -11.24 1.03 21.26
C ILE A 264 -10.51 -0.30 21.51
N SER A 265 -10.60 -1.20 20.54
CA SER A 265 -9.64 -2.28 20.35
C SER A 265 -8.60 -1.81 19.34
N MET A 266 -7.32 -2.04 19.60
CA MET A 266 -6.21 -1.61 18.77
C MET A 266 -5.38 -2.80 18.33
N VAL A 267 -5.07 -2.84 17.05
CA VAL A 267 -4.07 -3.73 16.46
C VAL A 267 -2.79 -2.92 16.27
N TYR A 268 -1.68 -3.45 16.76
CA TYR A 268 -0.48 -2.64 16.88
C TYR A 268 0.83 -3.42 16.79
N TYR A 269 1.91 -2.70 16.57
CA TYR A 269 3.28 -3.12 16.82
C TYR A 269 3.96 -2.12 17.76
N PRO A 270 4.63 -2.59 18.85
CA PRO A 270 5.37 -1.70 19.73
C PRO A 270 6.74 -1.37 19.14
N ASP A 271 7.16 -0.11 19.25
CA ASP A 271 8.42 0.39 18.73
C ASP A 271 9.11 1.29 19.77
N ILE A 272 10.40 1.45 19.66
CA ILE A 272 11.18 2.39 20.47
C ILE A 272 11.29 3.70 19.70
N ASN A 273 10.83 4.78 20.30
CA ASN A 273 11.02 6.13 19.79
C ASN A 273 12.12 6.83 20.60
N GLU A 274 13.15 7.29 19.91
CA GLU A 274 14.21 8.11 20.49
C GLU A 274 14.14 9.51 19.88
N TYR A 275 13.85 10.49 20.72
CA TYR A 275 13.76 11.88 20.30
C TYR A 275 14.43 12.79 21.34
N ASN A 276 15.39 13.62 20.92
CA ASN A 276 16.17 14.51 21.79
C ASN A 276 16.80 13.78 23.00
N GLY A 277 17.29 12.54 22.80
CA GLY A 277 17.90 11.73 23.86
C GLY A 277 16.90 11.08 24.84
N ILE A 278 15.59 11.32 24.64
CA ILE A 278 14.55 10.66 25.43
C ILE A 278 14.07 9.41 24.69
N VAL A 279 14.21 8.27 25.36
CA VAL A 279 13.72 6.96 24.87
C VAL A 279 12.35 6.69 25.43
N SER A 280 11.38 6.41 24.55
CA SER A 280 10.01 6.12 24.93
C SER A 280 9.43 4.97 24.08
N ILE A 281 8.43 4.27 24.63
CA ILE A 281 7.69 3.26 23.87
C ILE A 281 6.60 3.95 23.08
N GLN A 282 6.49 3.61 21.80
CA GLN A 282 5.47 4.07 20.89
C GLN A 282 4.75 2.87 20.28
N PHE A 283 3.43 2.89 20.31
CA PHE A 283 2.60 1.86 19.72
C PHE A 283 2.20 2.29 18.30
N ARG A 284 2.66 1.57 17.28
CA ARG A 284 2.29 1.83 15.89
C ARG A 284 0.96 1.14 15.61
N ILE A 285 -0.09 1.94 15.40
CA ILE A 285 -1.42 1.44 15.08
C ILE A 285 -1.43 0.94 13.65
N GLU A 286 -1.77 -0.33 13.47
CA GLU A 286 -2.04 -0.94 12.16
C GLU A 286 -3.53 -0.82 11.84
N ASP A 287 -4.39 -1.09 12.85
CA ASP A 287 -5.84 -0.90 12.74
C ASP A 287 -6.49 -0.66 14.12
N TRP A 288 -7.72 -0.15 14.12
CA TRP A 288 -8.50 0.03 15.34
C TRP A 288 -10.00 0.01 15.05
N ARG A 289 -10.79 -0.34 16.06
CA ARG A 289 -12.25 -0.27 16.03
C ARG A 289 -12.80 0.06 17.39
N TYR A 290 -13.98 0.64 17.44
CA TYR A 290 -14.71 0.82 18.69
C TYR A 290 -15.10 -0.55 19.29
N VAL A 291 -15.17 -0.60 20.65
CA VAL A 291 -15.62 -1.77 21.39
C VAL A 291 -17.14 -1.77 21.50
#